data_9e76422629596422ae007950a48d5687
#
_entry.id   9e76422629596422ae007950a48d5687
#
_cell.length_a   1.000
_cell.length_b   1.000
_cell.length_c   1.000
_cell.angle_alpha   90.00
_cell.angle_beta   90.00
_cell.angle_gamma   90.00
#
_symmetry.space_group_name_H-M   'P 1'
#
loop_
_entity.id
_entity.type
_entity.pdbx_description
1 polymer ?
#
loop_
_entity_poly.entity_id
_entity_poly.type
_entity_poly.pdbx_seq_one_letter_code
_entity_poly.pdbx_strand_id
1 'polypeptide(L)'
;MKLQLKAIKHTEWASEETHCYQASLYIDGKPVAIVSNDGHGGCDRDYDHPKFKGDYRATMKAVHEYFKSLPNTDACNLFPDGMAQQLEYWCADQVNEFLSSRELKRKFKSHVLVQLKYKEGIFQIANNSNMATRHPTVTKGEWIIDKQAG
;
A
#
# COMPACT_ATOMS: atom_id res chain seq x y z
N MET A 1 7.15 -18.20 -1.39
CA MET A 1 7.92 -17.07 -0.80
C MET A 1 6.92 -16.06 -0.26
N LYS A 2 6.98 -15.73 1.02
CA LYS A 2 6.09 -14.72 1.63
C LYS A 2 6.86 -13.42 1.80
N LEU A 3 6.51 -12.40 1.02
CA LEU A 3 7.12 -11.07 1.07
C LEU A 3 6.28 -10.14 1.93
N GLN A 4 6.93 -9.25 2.66
CA GLN A 4 6.30 -8.19 3.45
C GLN A 4 7.21 -6.96 3.46
N LEU A 5 6.63 -5.79 3.25
CA LEU A 5 7.33 -4.52 3.44
C LEU A 5 6.96 -3.95 4.82
N LYS A 6 7.96 -3.69 5.67
CA LYS A 6 7.75 -3.20 7.04
C LYS A 6 8.53 -1.93 7.30
N ALA A 7 8.15 -1.21 8.37
CA ALA A 7 8.79 0.03 8.80
C ALA A 7 8.88 1.06 7.66
N ILE A 8 7.82 1.19 6.87
CA ILE A 8 7.74 2.13 5.75
C ILE A 8 7.83 3.56 6.31
N LYS A 9 8.85 4.29 5.86
CA LYS A 9 9.02 5.73 6.09
C LYS A 9 8.82 6.42 4.75
N HIS A 10 7.85 7.28 4.66
CA HIS A 10 7.52 8.03 3.45
C HIS A 10 7.68 9.52 3.70
N THR A 11 8.26 10.23 2.72
CA THR A 11 8.51 11.67 2.77
C THR A 11 7.75 12.33 1.63
N GLU A 12 6.62 12.94 1.95
CA GLU A 12 5.70 13.50 0.96
C GLU A 12 6.33 14.65 0.15
N TRP A 13 7.03 15.57 0.82
CA TRP A 13 7.64 16.74 0.17
C TRP A 13 8.80 16.40 -0.79
N ALA A 14 9.38 15.20 -0.67
CA ALA A 14 10.45 14.72 -1.55
C ALA A 14 9.94 13.71 -2.59
N SER A 15 8.62 13.48 -2.66
CA SER A 15 7.99 12.59 -3.61
C SER A 15 7.52 13.40 -4.83
N GLU A 16 8.42 13.62 -5.78
CA GLU A 16 8.15 14.43 -6.98
C GLU A 16 7.54 13.58 -8.11
N GLU A 17 8.27 12.59 -8.61
CA GLU A 17 7.83 11.70 -9.70
C GLU A 17 7.50 10.29 -9.21
N THR A 18 8.18 9.86 -8.14
CA THR A 18 7.94 8.59 -7.45
C THR A 18 7.76 8.83 -5.96
N HIS A 19 7.35 7.80 -5.22
CA HIS A 19 7.32 7.90 -3.75
C HIS A 19 8.74 7.94 -3.19
N CYS A 20 9.08 9.01 -2.47
CA CYS A 20 10.29 9.03 -1.64
C CYS A 20 10.04 8.19 -0.38
N TYR A 21 10.66 7.01 -0.30
CA TYR A 21 10.46 6.12 0.83
C TYR A 21 11.69 5.28 1.18
N GLN A 22 11.69 4.75 2.38
CA GLN A 22 12.58 3.70 2.85
C GLN A 22 11.77 2.67 3.63
N ALA A 23 12.04 1.39 3.40
CA ALA A 23 11.36 0.30 4.10
C ALA A 23 12.26 -0.92 4.25
N SER A 24 11.89 -1.84 5.16
CA SER A 24 12.56 -3.12 5.33
C SER A 24 11.78 -4.23 4.61
N LEU A 25 12.43 -4.91 3.68
CA LEU A 25 11.89 -6.10 3.01
C LEU A 25 12.11 -7.32 3.90
N TYR A 26 11.02 -8.00 4.20
CA TYR A 26 11.00 -9.27 4.93
C TYR A 26 10.64 -10.41 3.99
N ILE A 27 11.37 -11.51 4.07
CA ILE A 27 11.11 -12.75 3.35
C ILE A 27 10.89 -13.85 4.39
N ASP A 28 9.74 -14.50 4.33
CA ASP A 28 9.34 -15.56 5.26
C ASP A 28 9.56 -15.17 6.75
N GLY A 29 9.23 -13.89 7.06
CA GLY A 29 9.31 -13.33 8.41
C GLY A 29 10.71 -12.83 8.84
N LYS A 30 11.74 -12.96 8.01
CA LYS A 30 13.11 -12.50 8.31
C LYS A 30 13.42 -11.21 7.53
N PRO A 31 14.04 -10.20 8.17
CA PRO A 31 14.49 -9.00 7.45
C PRO A 31 15.68 -9.34 6.55
N VAL A 32 15.59 -8.99 5.27
CA VAL A 32 16.59 -9.35 4.25
C VAL A 32 17.21 -8.11 3.61
N ALA A 33 16.40 -7.15 3.21
CA ALA A 33 16.87 -5.95 2.53
C ALA A 33 16.28 -4.68 3.14
N ILE A 34 16.95 -3.57 2.93
CA ILE A 34 16.37 -2.24 3.00
C ILE A 34 16.13 -1.80 1.56
N VAL A 35 14.91 -1.40 1.26
CA VAL A 35 14.49 -0.87 -0.05
C VAL A 35 14.19 0.60 0.08
N SER A 36 14.61 1.42 -0.88
CA SER A 36 14.42 2.86 -0.85
C SER A 36 14.30 3.46 -2.24
N ASN A 37 13.56 4.56 -2.33
CA ASN A 37 13.50 5.43 -3.51
C ASN A 37 13.64 6.88 -3.06
N ASP A 38 14.33 7.71 -3.82
CA ASP A 38 14.58 9.11 -3.49
C ASP A 38 13.47 10.07 -3.99
N GLY A 39 12.51 9.56 -4.77
CA GLY A 39 11.33 10.33 -5.19
C GLY A 39 11.47 11.07 -6.53
N HIS A 40 12.61 10.96 -7.20
CA HIS A 40 12.91 11.71 -8.42
C HIS A 40 12.77 10.90 -9.73
N GLY A 41 11.91 9.87 -9.74
CA GLY A 41 11.62 9.05 -10.93
C GLY A 41 12.63 7.94 -11.23
N GLY A 42 13.60 7.71 -10.35
CA GLY A 42 14.56 6.61 -10.47
C GLY A 42 14.01 5.28 -9.97
N CYS A 43 14.71 4.19 -10.31
CA CYS A 43 14.41 2.86 -9.78
C CYS A 43 14.67 2.75 -8.28
N ASP A 44 13.97 1.83 -7.63
CA ASP A 44 14.24 1.46 -6.24
C ASP A 44 15.68 0.96 -6.09
N ARG A 45 16.29 1.33 -4.96
CA ARG A 45 17.60 0.82 -4.53
C ARG A 45 17.40 -0.14 -3.38
N ASP A 46 18.13 -1.24 -3.42
CA ASP A 46 18.12 -2.23 -2.35
C ASP A 46 19.54 -2.53 -1.86
N TYR A 47 19.67 -2.78 -0.57
CA TYR A 47 20.92 -3.18 0.07
C TYR A 47 20.61 -4.08 1.28
N ASP A 48 21.62 -4.83 1.72
CA ASP A 48 21.45 -5.81 2.77
C ASP A 48 20.99 -5.20 4.08
N HIS A 49 20.04 -5.87 4.72
CA HIS A 49 19.55 -5.43 6.02
C HIS A 49 20.58 -5.80 7.10
N PRO A 50 20.93 -4.90 8.06
CA PRO A 50 21.96 -5.14 9.07
C PRO A 50 21.75 -6.39 9.95
N LYS A 51 20.52 -6.86 10.05
CA LYS A 51 20.15 -8.08 10.78
C LYS A 51 20.17 -9.34 9.91
N PHE A 52 20.38 -9.20 8.60
CA PHE A 52 20.46 -10.35 7.71
C PHE A 52 21.81 -11.04 7.86
N LYS A 53 21.80 -12.39 7.93
CA LYS A 53 23.01 -13.20 8.11
C LYS A 53 23.24 -14.19 6.98
N GLY A 54 22.44 -14.11 5.90
CA GLY A 54 22.56 -14.99 4.74
C GLY A 54 23.35 -14.38 3.59
N ASP A 55 23.40 -15.10 2.49
CA ASP A 55 23.92 -14.58 1.22
C ASP A 55 22.85 -13.63 0.61
N TYR A 56 23.12 -12.34 0.72
CA TYR A 56 22.23 -11.30 0.22
C TYR A 56 22.02 -11.39 -1.30
N ARG A 57 23.12 -11.55 -2.05
CA ARG A 57 23.04 -11.59 -3.53
C ARG A 57 22.27 -12.79 -4.03
N ALA A 58 22.53 -13.97 -3.48
CA ALA A 58 21.78 -15.18 -3.83
C ALA A 58 20.30 -15.05 -3.46
N THR A 59 20.00 -14.45 -2.30
CA THR A 59 18.63 -14.24 -1.84
C THR A 59 17.87 -13.26 -2.73
N MET A 60 18.46 -12.11 -3.08
CA MET A 60 17.83 -11.14 -3.97
C MET A 60 17.66 -11.68 -5.39
N LYS A 61 18.62 -12.45 -5.89
CA LYS A 61 18.45 -13.18 -7.15
C LYS A 61 17.22 -14.10 -7.11
N ALA A 62 17.03 -14.85 -6.05
CA ALA A 62 15.86 -15.71 -5.89
C ALA A 62 14.55 -14.91 -5.83
N VAL A 63 14.54 -13.71 -5.23
CA VAL A 63 13.40 -12.79 -5.24
C VAL A 63 13.06 -12.34 -6.66
N HIS A 64 14.05 -11.91 -7.43
CA HIS A 64 13.82 -11.49 -8.82
C HIS A 64 13.31 -12.64 -9.70
N GLU A 65 13.87 -13.85 -9.55
CA GLU A 65 13.37 -15.03 -10.28
C GLU A 65 11.94 -15.42 -9.84
N TYR A 66 11.60 -15.23 -8.56
CA TYR A 66 10.24 -15.42 -8.09
C TYR A 66 9.26 -14.49 -8.80
N PHE A 67 9.56 -13.18 -8.90
CA PHE A 67 8.70 -12.23 -9.61
C PHE A 67 8.58 -12.56 -11.10
N LYS A 68 9.66 -12.96 -11.76
CA LYS A 68 9.64 -13.41 -13.16
C LYS A 68 8.79 -14.66 -13.39
N SER A 69 8.63 -15.50 -12.36
CA SER A 69 7.81 -16.71 -12.43
C SER A 69 6.31 -16.43 -12.25
N LEU A 70 5.93 -15.25 -11.80
CA LEU A 70 4.54 -14.86 -11.63
C LEU A 70 3.92 -14.54 -13.00
N PRO A 71 2.61 -14.77 -13.16
CA PRO A 71 1.90 -14.31 -14.36
C PRO A 71 1.98 -12.79 -14.46
N ASN A 72 1.89 -12.28 -15.69
CA ASN A 72 1.74 -10.84 -15.89
C ASN A 72 0.51 -10.31 -15.12
N THR A 73 0.53 -9.01 -14.83
CA THR A 73 -0.66 -8.32 -14.29
C THR A 73 -1.82 -8.42 -15.27
N ASP A 74 -3.02 -8.08 -14.81
CA ASP A 74 -4.18 -8.01 -15.70
C ASP A 74 -3.94 -7.06 -16.88
N ALA A 75 -4.45 -7.44 -18.04
CA ALA A 75 -4.37 -6.63 -19.24
C ALA A 75 -5.10 -5.29 -19.06
N CYS A 76 -4.54 -4.24 -19.61
CA CYS A 76 -5.18 -2.93 -19.68
C CYS A 76 -4.94 -2.29 -21.05
N ASN A 77 -5.57 -1.13 -21.30
CA ASN A 77 -5.48 -0.46 -22.61
C ASN A 77 -4.04 -0.12 -23.04
N LEU A 78 -3.14 0.14 -22.08
CA LEU A 78 -1.73 0.43 -22.35
C LEU A 78 -0.88 -0.84 -22.48
N PHE A 79 -1.28 -1.92 -21.82
CA PHE A 79 -0.56 -3.20 -21.77
C PHE A 79 -1.56 -4.34 -22.01
N PRO A 80 -1.88 -4.64 -23.29
CA PRO A 80 -2.86 -5.68 -23.63
C PRO A 80 -2.53 -7.08 -23.11
N ASP A 81 -1.23 -7.38 -22.96
CA ASP A 81 -0.72 -8.66 -22.42
C ASP A 81 -0.40 -8.59 -20.93
N GLY A 82 -0.76 -7.48 -20.27
CA GLY A 82 -0.34 -7.18 -18.91
C GLY A 82 1.13 -6.80 -18.81
N MET A 83 1.58 -6.49 -17.59
CA MET A 83 2.98 -6.15 -17.31
C MET A 83 3.66 -7.27 -16.53
N ALA A 84 4.94 -7.54 -16.85
CA ALA A 84 5.76 -8.43 -16.05
C ALA A 84 5.89 -7.90 -14.62
N GLN A 85 5.66 -8.77 -13.65
CA GLN A 85 5.77 -8.40 -12.24
C GLN A 85 7.24 -8.23 -11.84
N GLN A 86 7.51 -7.23 -11.02
CA GLN A 86 8.85 -6.90 -10.52
C GLN A 86 8.77 -6.48 -9.06
N LEU A 87 9.86 -6.66 -8.33
CA LEU A 87 9.95 -6.26 -6.91
C LEU A 87 9.62 -4.78 -6.72
N GLU A 88 10.11 -3.92 -7.61
CA GLU A 88 9.88 -2.47 -7.57
C GLU A 88 8.38 -2.11 -7.64
N TYR A 89 7.64 -2.70 -8.58
CA TYR A 89 6.19 -2.46 -8.70
C TYR A 89 5.45 -2.96 -7.47
N TRP A 90 5.81 -4.15 -6.98
CA TRP A 90 5.24 -4.68 -5.76
C TRP A 90 5.54 -3.77 -4.54
N CYS A 91 6.75 -3.22 -4.42
CA CYS A 91 7.10 -2.26 -3.37
C CYS A 91 6.26 -0.98 -3.48
N ALA A 92 6.09 -0.44 -4.69
CA ALA A 92 5.25 0.73 -4.93
C ALA A 92 3.79 0.49 -4.50
N ASP A 93 3.22 -0.68 -4.81
CA ASP A 93 1.88 -1.07 -4.38
C ASP A 93 1.77 -1.15 -2.85
N GLN A 94 2.76 -1.73 -2.18
CA GLN A 94 2.79 -1.81 -0.71
C GLN A 94 2.89 -0.41 -0.07
N VAL A 95 3.65 0.51 -0.66
CA VAL A 95 3.73 1.90 -0.20
C VAL A 95 2.40 2.61 -0.41
N ASN A 96 1.75 2.45 -1.57
CA ASN A 96 0.43 3.01 -1.86
C ASN A 96 -0.63 2.50 -0.87
N GLU A 97 -0.66 1.20 -0.60
CA GLU A 97 -1.57 0.59 0.37
C GLU A 97 -1.34 1.14 1.78
N PHE A 98 -0.08 1.26 2.20
CA PHE A 98 0.28 1.88 3.48
C PHE A 98 -0.21 3.32 3.59
N LEU A 99 0.00 4.15 2.55
CA LEU A 99 -0.42 5.54 2.52
C LEU A 99 -1.95 5.68 2.56
N SER A 100 -2.65 4.88 1.76
CA SER A 100 -4.11 4.83 1.73
C SER A 100 -4.69 4.42 3.09
N SER A 101 -4.13 3.38 3.70
CA SER A 101 -4.53 2.92 5.04
C SER A 101 -4.30 4.01 6.11
N ARG A 102 -3.16 4.71 6.03
CA ARG A 102 -2.84 5.82 6.94
C ARG A 102 -3.81 6.99 6.77
N GLU A 103 -4.14 7.33 5.54
CA GLU A 103 -5.10 8.39 5.24
C GLU A 103 -6.52 8.03 5.72
N LEU A 104 -6.97 6.82 5.44
CA LEU A 104 -8.25 6.32 5.93
C LEU A 104 -8.32 6.37 7.45
N LYS A 105 -7.30 5.87 8.15
CA LYS A 105 -7.23 5.94 9.61
C LYS A 105 -7.29 7.38 10.14
N ARG A 106 -6.65 8.33 9.44
CA ARG A 106 -6.73 9.76 9.78
C ARG A 106 -8.14 10.30 9.60
N LYS A 107 -8.78 9.95 8.47
CA LYS A 107 -10.15 10.37 8.16
C LYS A 107 -11.17 9.78 9.13
N PHE A 108 -11.03 8.52 9.53
CA PHE A 108 -11.90 7.88 10.52
C PHE A 108 -11.92 8.58 11.89
N LYS A 109 -10.85 9.29 12.27
CA LYS A 109 -10.82 10.05 13.53
C LYS A 109 -11.73 11.29 13.50
N SER A 110 -12.00 11.84 12.32
CA SER A 110 -12.74 13.11 12.16
C SER A 110 -14.01 12.99 11.32
N HIS A 111 -14.18 11.88 10.59
CA HIS A 111 -15.29 11.67 9.66
C HIS A 111 -15.85 10.27 9.80
N VAL A 112 -17.13 10.12 9.54
CA VAL A 112 -17.76 8.83 9.28
C VAL A 112 -17.63 8.56 7.78
N LEU A 113 -17.06 7.42 7.41
CA LEU A 113 -16.96 6.98 6.01
C LEU A 113 -18.16 6.09 5.69
N VAL A 114 -18.82 6.37 4.58
CA VAL A 114 -20.05 5.69 4.16
C VAL A 114 -19.89 5.21 2.73
N GLN A 115 -20.16 3.94 2.49
CA GLN A 115 -20.36 3.40 1.15
C GLN A 115 -21.85 3.26 0.90
N LEU A 116 -22.34 3.92 -0.14
CA LEU A 116 -23.76 3.84 -0.51
C LEU A 116 -23.99 2.63 -1.42
N LYS A 117 -25.07 1.86 -1.14
CA LYS A 117 -25.40 0.61 -1.86
C LYS A 117 -25.52 0.78 -3.38
N TYR A 118 -25.84 1.97 -3.87
CA TYR A 118 -26.13 2.25 -5.28
C TYR A 118 -25.20 3.30 -5.90
N LYS A 119 -24.09 3.66 -5.20
CA LYS A 119 -23.09 4.60 -5.71
C LYS A 119 -21.70 4.06 -5.48
N GLU A 120 -20.89 4.05 -6.52
CA GLU A 120 -19.47 3.76 -6.36
C GLU A 120 -18.77 4.87 -5.57
N GLY A 121 -17.81 4.46 -4.74
CA GLY A 121 -16.99 5.36 -3.94
C GLY A 121 -17.34 5.37 -2.46
N ILE A 122 -16.43 5.98 -1.70
CA ILE A 122 -16.55 6.18 -0.25
C ILE A 122 -16.85 7.65 0.00
N PHE A 123 -17.95 7.93 0.69
CA PHE A 123 -18.38 9.27 1.04
C PHE A 123 -17.95 9.62 2.46
N GLN A 124 -17.59 10.88 2.69
CA GLN A 124 -17.17 11.39 3.99
C GLN A 124 -18.29 12.23 4.59
N ILE A 125 -18.66 11.93 5.81
CA ILE A 125 -19.57 12.75 6.60
C ILE A 125 -18.80 13.27 7.81
N ALA A 126 -18.72 14.58 7.96
CA ALA A 126 -18.07 15.18 9.13
C ALA A 126 -18.74 14.68 10.43
N ASN A 127 -17.93 14.31 11.40
CA ASN A 127 -18.42 13.79 12.69
C ASN A 127 -18.96 14.94 13.57
N ASN A 128 -19.94 15.70 13.04
CA ASN A 128 -20.67 16.70 13.79
C ASN A 128 -21.89 16.05 14.42
N SER A 129 -21.96 16.02 15.73
CA SER A 129 -23.01 15.44 16.55
C SER A 129 -24.44 15.86 16.18
N ASN A 130 -24.58 16.92 15.39
CA ASN A 130 -25.88 17.44 14.91
C ASN A 130 -26.31 16.86 13.55
N MET A 131 -25.47 16.11 12.81
CA MET A 131 -25.88 15.57 11.51
C MET A 131 -26.62 14.25 11.60
N ALA A 132 -26.35 13.44 12.60
CA ALA A 132 -27.07 12.17 12.82
C ALA A 132 -28.59 12.41 13.12
N THR A 133 -28.96 13.57 13.58
CA THR A 133 -30.37 13.95 13.88
C THR A 133 -31.07 14.64 12.72
N ARG A 134 -30.37 15.09 11.68
CA ARG A 134 -30.95 15.86 10.57
C ARG A 134 -31.27 15.05 9.30
N HIS A 135 -30.86 13.81 9.21
CA HIS A 135 -31.13 12.93 8.05
C HIS A 135 -31.78 11.62 8.53
N PRO A 136 -33.09 11.60 8.79
CA PRO A 136 -33.80 10.41 9.28
C PRO A 136 -33.92 9.29 8.22
N THR A 137 -33.47 9.50 7.00
CA THR A 137 -33.54 8.52 5.88
C THR A 137 -32.37 7.57 5.80
N VAL A 138 -31.37 7.69 6.65
CA VAL A 138 -30.27 6.73 6.71
C VAL A 138 -30.61 5.67 7.76
N THR A 139 -31.18 4.58 7.30
CA THR A 139 -31.51 3.44 8.17
C THR A 139 -30.22 2.75 8.65
N LYS A 140 -30.19 2.41 9.93
CA LYS A 140 -29.07 1.76 10.65
C LYS A 140 -28.52 0.47 9.99
N GLY A 141 -29.15 -0.04 8.96
CA GLY A 141 -28.79 -1.29 8.26
C GLY A 141 -27.91 -1.09 7.02
N GLU A 142 -27.62 0.15 6.61
CA GLU A 142 -26.88 0.44 5.36
C GLU A 142 -25.45 0.94 5.59
N TRP A 143 -25.00 0.96 6.85
CA TRP A 143 -23.67 1.42 7.22
C TRP A 143 -22.70 0.25 7.25
N ILE A 144 -21.72 0.25 6.38
CA ILE A 144 -20.54 -0.60 6.56
C ILE A 144 -19.61 0.14 7.52
N ILE A 145 -19.77 -0.14 8.81
CA ILE A 145 -18.78 0.26 9.81
C ILE A 145 -17.72 -0.84 9.77
N ASP A 146 -16.55 -0.52 9.26
CA ASP A 146 -15.42 -1.43 9.38
C ASP A 146 -15.01 -1.54 10.84
N LYS A 147 -15.39 -2.67 11.47
CA LYS A 147 -15.05 -3.01 12.86
C LYS A 147 -13.59 -3.43 13.05
N GLN A 148 -12.78 -3.39 12.01
CA GLN A 148 -11.37 -3.80 12.09
C GLN A 148 -10.39 -2.67 12.44
N ALA A 149 -10.87 -1.46 12.70
CA ALA A 149 -10.06 -0.35 13.21
C ALA A 149 -10.11 -0.27 14.74
N GLY A 150 -9.86 -1.41 15.41
CA GLY A 150 -9.64 -1.50 16.84
C GLY A 150 -8.18 -1.85 17.13
#